data_9be28f23a3b75c94f73d85926ac9062c
#
_entry.id   9be28f23a3b75c94f73d85926ac9062c
#
_cell.length_a   1.000
_cell.length_b   1.000
_cell.length_c   1.000
_cell.angle_alpha   90.00
_cell.angle_beta   90.00
_cell.angle_gamma   90.00
#
_symmetry.space_group_name_H-M   'P 1'
#
loop_
_entity.id
_entity.type
_entity.pdbx_description
1 polymer ?
#
loop_
_entity_poly.entity_id
_entity_poly.type
_entity_poly.pdbx_seq_one_letter_code
_entity_poly.pdbx_strand_id
1 'polypeptide(L)'
;MKLFVLMHVLALLLGSQNVRLQGDRSIPFEGKSYVVLDASSGQVLEEKNKDYVQSVASISKIMTCIIAIENKDLNTIVEVDDTINKAWGSGVYVHIGDRISLRDLVYGLMLRSGNDAAVLIAKAVSGSIEAFVQKMNDKAL
;
A
#
# COMPACT_ATOMS: atom_id res chain seq x y z
N MET A 1 -9.24 -57.69 -5.48
CA MET A 1 -9.70 -56.57 -6.32
C MET A 1 -10.84 -55.71 -5.69
N LYS A 2 -11.60 -56.20 -4.72
CA LYS A 2 -12.72 -55.45 -4.09
C LYS A 2 -12.26 -54.55 -2.90
N LEU A 3 -11.12 -54.84 -2.24
CA LEU A 3 -10.67 -54.09 -1.11
C LEU A 3 -10.02 -52.74 -1.48
N PHE A 4 -9.36 -52.66 -2.64
CA PHE A 4 -8.72 -51.44 -3.14
C PHE A 4 -9.72 -50.36 -3.55
N VAL A 5 -10.87 -50.74 -4.10
CA VAL A 5 -11.92 -49.81 -4.50
C VAL A 5 -12.60 -49.18 -3.28
N LEU A 6 -12.76 -49.96 -2.19
CA LEU A 6 -13.38 -49.44 -0.96
C LEU A 6 -12.51 -48.40 -0.25
N MET A 7 -11.17 -48.54 -0.28
CA MET A 7 -10.24 -47.58 0.27
C MET A 7 -10.22 -46.24 -0.50
N HIS A 8 -10.37 -46.27 -1.84
CA HIS A 8 -10.42 -45.06 -2.65
C HIS A 8 -11.71 -44.27 -2.47
N VAL A 9 -12.84 -44.96 -2.29
CA VAL A 9 -14.14 -44.32 -2.04
C VAL A 9 -14.17 -43.71 -0.64
N LEU A 10 -13.54 -44.33 0.36
CA LEU A 10 -13.44 -43.80 1.73
C LEU A 10 -12.53 -42.56 1.78
N ALA A 11 -11.43 -42.54 0.99
CA ALA A 11 -10.52 -41.37 0.89
C ALA A 11 -11.20 -40.19 0.21
N LEU A 12 -12.09 -40.43 -0.77
CA LEU A 12 -12.88 -39.39 -1.43
C LEU A 12 -14.00 -38.80 -0.54
N LEU A 13 -14.49 -39.58 0.41
CA LEU A 13 -15.50 -39.11 1.37
C LEU A 13 -14.90 -38.34 2.56
N LEU A 14 -13.61 -38.50 2.82
CA LEU A 14 -12.90 -37.74 3.84
C LEU A 14 -12.24 -36.43 3.32
N GLY A 15 -12.30 -36.21 2.01
CA GLY A 15 -11.56 -35.15 1.28
C GLY A 15 -12.26 -33.79 1.16
N SER A 16 -13.30 -33.49 1.93
CA SER A 16 -13.87 -32.14 1.93
C SER A 16 -14.53 -31.79 3.27
N GLN A 17 -13.76 -31.93 4.32
CA GLN A 17 -14.04 -31.17 5.54
C GLN A 17 -13.56 -29.75 5.24
N ASN A 18 -14.40 -28.91 4.64
CA ASN A 18 -14.31 -27.48 4.78
C ASN A 18 -14.40 -27.21 6.29
N VAL A 19 -13.27 -27.13 6.94
CA VAL A 19 -13.19 -26.58 8.29
C VAL A 19 -13.55 -25.10 8.15
N ARG A 20 -14.85 -24.81 8.13
CA ARG A 20 -15.33 -23.49 8.51
C ARG A 20 -14.92 -23.35 9.96
N LEU A 21 -13.88 -22.59 10.20
CA LEU A 21 -13.62 -21.99 11.50
C LEU A 21 -14.79 -21.03 11.78
N GLN A 22 -15.94 -21.60 12.13
CA GLN A 22 -17.12 -20.88 12.54
C GLN A 22 -16.95 -20.49 14.01
N GLY A 23 -15.98 -19.62 14.25
CA GLY A 23 -15.91 -18.80 15.43
C GLY A 23 -16.22 -17.39 14.97
N ASP A 24 -17.29 -16.84 15.44
CA ASP A 24 -17.58 -15.40 15.38
C ASP A 24 -16.46 -14.66 16.14
N ARG A 25 -15.28 -14.60 15.50
CA ARG A 25 -14.17 -13.75 15.90
C ARG A 25 -14.19 -12.51 15.03
N SER A 26 -15.32 -11.80 15.09
CA SER A 26 -15.32 -10.43 14.62
C SER A 26 -14.32 -9.68 15.50
N ILE A 27 -13.14 -9.42 14.94
CA ILE A 27 -12.23 -8.46 15.59
C ILE A 27 -13.04 -7.17 15.65
N PRO A 28 -13.28 -6.61 16.85
CA PRO A 28 -14.03 -5.37 16.98
C PRO A 28 -13.18 -4.23 16.39
N PHE A 29 -13.24 -4.11 15.05
CA PHE A 29 -12.53 -3.07 14.31
C PHE A 29 -13.50 -1.93 14.02
N GLU A 30 -13.25 -0.77 14.61
CA GLU A 30 -14.10 0.42 14.47
C GLU A 30 -13.84 1.22 13.17
N GLY A 31 -12.94 0.75 12.29
CA GLY A 31 -12.68 1.36 11.01
C GLY A 31 -13.92 1.45 10.12
N LYS A 32 -14.05 2.53 9.33
CA LYS A 32 -15.12 2.69 8.35
C LYS A 32 -15.05 1.64 7.25
N SER A 33 -13.84 1.30 6.84
CA SER A 33 -13.54 0.28 5.84
C SER A 33 -12.27 -0.47 6.20
N TYR A 34 -12.23 -1.75 5.88
CA TYR A 34 -11.01 -2.56 5.94
C TYR A 34 -11.08 -3.73 4.97
N VAL A 35 -9.94 -4.29 4.66
CA VAL A 35 -9.79 -5.55 3.95
C VAL A 35 -8.59 -6.31 4.51
N VAL A 36 -8.75 -7.61 4.73
CA VAL A 36 -7.67 -8.51 5.14
C VAL A 36 -7.48 -9.52 4.02
N LEU A 37 -6.25 -9.60 3.53
CA LEU A 37 -5.89 -10.49 2.41
C LEU A 37 -4.84 -11.50 2.87
N ASP A 38 -4.94 -12.71 2.35
CA ASP A 38 -3.81 -13.61 2.30
C ASP A 38 -2.81 -13.10 1.26
N ALA A 39 -1.59 -12.79 1.69
CA ALA A 39 -0.59 -12.15 0.83
C ALA A 39 -0.06 -13.07 -0.28
N SER A 40 -0.19 -14.38 -0.14
CA SER A 40 0.31 -15.36 -1.11
C SER A 40 -0.71 -15.70 -2.20
N SER A 41 -1.98 -15.79 -1.83
CA SER A 41 -3.07 -16.15 -2.74
C SER A 41 -3.91 -14.97 -3.23
N GLY A 42 -3.83 -13.81 -2.56
CA GLY A 42 -4.71 -12.68 -2.81
C GLY A 42 -6.14 -12.88 -2.30
N GLN A 43 -6.41 -14.00 -1.59
CA GLN A 43 -7.75 -14.30 -1.09
C GLN A 43 -8.15 -13.28 -0.02
N VAL A 44 -9.36 -12.72 -0.17
CA VAL A 44 -9.97 -11.88 0.87
C VAL A 44 -10.42 -12.79 2.01
N LEU A 45 -9.86 -12.58 3.20
CA LEU A 45 -10.19 -13.31 4.42
C LEU A 45 -11.30 -12.62 5.20
N GLU A 46 -11.27 -11.30 5.23
CA GLU A 46 -12.27 -10.47 5.90
C GLU A 46 -12.35 -9.10 5.23
N GLU A 47 -13.53 -8.51 5.16
CA GLU A 47 -13.73 -7.19 4.57
C GLU A 47 -14.91 -6.43 5.18
N LYS A 48 -14.83 -5.11 5.11
CA LYS A 48 -15.92 -4.19 5.39
C LYS A 48 -15.81 -2.99 4.48
N ASN A 49 -16.82 -2.75 3.66
CA ASN A 49 -16.86 -1.60 2.76
C ASN A 49 -15.57 -1.42 1.92
N LYS A 50 -14.93 -2.51 1.45
CA LYS A 50 -13.63 -2.45 0.78
C LYS A 50 -13.63 -1.59 -0.48
N ASP A 51 -14.75 -1.55 -1.19
CA ASP A 51 -14.93 -0.79 -2.44
C ASP A 51 -15.52 0.61 -2.20
N TYR A 52 -15.70 1.02 -0.94
CA TYR A 52 -16.24 2.34 -0.62
C TYR A 52 -15.21 3.43 -0.84
N VAL A 53 -15.51 4.35 -1.76
CA VAL A 53 -14.63 5.48 -2.08
C VAL A 53 -14.67 6.51 -0.95
N GLN A 54 -13.51 6.72 -0.31
CA GLN A 54 -13.36 7.69 0.78
C GLN A 54 -11.94 8.25 0.83
N SER A 55 -11.78 9.37 1.52
CA SER A 55 -10.44 9.89 1.81
C SER A 55 -9.71 8.95 2.77
N VAL A 56 -8.54 8.49 2.35
CA VAL A 56 -7.67 7.57 3.12
C VAL A 56 -6.53 8.29 3.83
N ALA A 57 -6.52 9.62 3.80
CA ALA A 57 -5.50 10.46 4.41
C ALA A 57 -4.07 9.98 4.06
N SER A 58 -3.18 9.90 5.05
CA SER A 58 -1.77 9.52 4.83
C SER A 58 -1.53 8.07 4.39
N ILE A 59 -2.55 7.22 4.34
CA ILE A 59 -2.40 5.87 3.75
C ILE A 59 -2.01 5.97 2.27
N SER A 60 -2.43 7.03 1.55
CA SER A 60 -2.03 7.30 0.17
C SER A 60 -0.51 7.39 -0.03
N LYS A 61 0.26 7.69 1.02
CA LYS A 61 1.73 7.78 0.97
C LYS A 61 2.41 6.43 0.74
N ILE A 62 1.74 5.33 1.03
CA ILE A 62 2.20 3.98 0.69
C ILE A 62 2.33 3.88 -0.84
N MET A 63 1.33 4.34 -1.60
CA MET A 63 1.39 4.38 -3.05
C MET A 63 2.52 5.29 -3.56
N THR A 64 2.69 6.47 -2.96
CA THR A 64 3.80 7.38 -3.28
C THR A 64 5.16 6.70 -3.08
N CYS A 65 5.33 5.98 -1.97
CA CYS A 65 6.55 5.24 -1.66
C CYS A 65 6.84 4.14 -2.69
N ILE A 66 5.84 3.31 -3.01
CA ILE A 66 5.97 2.21 -3.98
C ILE A 66 6.40 2.76 -5.34
N ILE A 67 5.73 3.81 -5.83
CA ILE A 67 6.05 4.42 -7.13
C ILE A 67 7.48 4.99 -7.13
N ALA A 68 7.90 5.63 -6.04
CA ALA A 68 9.26 6.15 -5.94
C ALA A 68 10.30 5.04 -6.06
N ILE A 69 10.11 3.94 -5.33
CA ILE A 69 11.04 2.79 -5.32
C ILE A 69 11.10 2.10 -6.69
N GLU A 70 9.97 1.96 -7.36
CA GLU A 70 9.89 1.25 -8.64
C GLU A 70 10.41 2.07 -9.83
N ASN A 71 10.41 3.41 -9.74
CA ASN A 71 10.64 4.25 -10.91
C ASN A 71 11.90 5.12 -10.86
N LYS A 72 12.61 5.16 -9.74
CA LYS A 72 13.80 6.02 -9.62
C LYS A 72 14.84 5.43 -8.68
N ASP A 73 16.13 5.66 -9.00
CA ASP A 73 17.22 5.30 -8.10
C ASP A 73 17.11 6.11 -6.81
N LEU A 74 17.01 5.40 -5.69
CA LEU A 74 16.87 5.99 -4.36
C LEU A 74 18.11 6.81 -3.92
N ASN A 75 19.26 6.63 -4.58
CA ASN A 75 20.47 7.44 -4.33
C ASN A 75 20.43 8.78 -5.08
N THR A 76 19.42 9.01 -5.94
CA THR A 76 19.25 10.30 -6.62
C THR A 76 19.18 11.43 -5.61
N ILE A 77 20.02 12.44 -5.79
CA ILE A 77 19.94 13.67 -4.98
C ILE A 77 18.87 14.58 -5.54
N VAL A 78 17.95 14.96 -4.69
CA VAL A 78 16.87 15.91 -4.96
C VAL A 78 17.26 17.25 -4.34
N GLU A 79 17.27 18.30 -5.14
CA GLU A 79 17.40 19.66 -4.65
C GLU A 79 16.01 20.17 -4.26
N VAL A 80 15.91 20.67 -3.04
CA VAL A 80 14.66 21.19 -2.50
C VAL A 80 14.39 22.57 -3.09
N ASP A 81 13.28 22.71 -3.77
CA ASP A 81 12.84 23.96 -4.37
C ASP A 81 11.49 24.43 -3.81
N ASP A 82 10.89 25.44 -4.42
CA ASP A 82 9.64 26.06 -4.02
C ASP A 82 8.42 25.12 -4.12
N THR A 83 8.57 23.93 -4.69
CA THR A 83 7.52 22.89 -4.70
C THR A 83 7.01 22.56 -3.29
N ILE A 84 7.90 22.68 -2.28
CA ILE A 84 7.52 22.45 -0.86
C ILE A 84 6.45 23.43 -0.38
N ASN A 85 6.32 24.62 -0.98
CA ASN A 85 5.31 25.61 -0.61
C ASN A 85 3.88 25.14 -0.95
N LYS A 86 3.73 24.09 -1.75
CA LYS A 86 2.45 23.41 -2.03
C LYS A 86 2.06 22.44 -0.93
N ALA A 87 2.97 22.10 -0.02
CA ALA A 87 2.71 21.19 1.07
C ALA A 87 2.26 21.95 2.33
N TRP A 88 1.32 21.36 3.06
CA TRP A 88 0.88 21.85 4.35
C TRP A 88 0.64 20.67 5.30
N GLY A 89 0.66 20.93 6.61
CA GLY A 89 0.49 19.91 7.65
C GLY A 89 1.81 19.25 8.05
N SER A 90 1.82 17.93 8.26
CA SER A 90 3.01 17.19 8.71
C SER A 90 4.14 17.28 7.70
N GLY A 91 5.37 17.53 8.19
CA GLY A 91 6.55 17.67 7.36
C GLY A 91 7.80 17.03 7.95
N VAL A 92 8.81 16.87 7.12
CA VAL A 92 10.21 16.64 7.51
C VAL A 92 10.94 17.95 7.75
N TYR A 93 10.32 19.06 7.31
CA TYR A 93 10.80 20.45 7.50
C TYR A 93 12.12 20.72 6.79
N VAL A 94 12.24 20.27 5.55
CA VAL A 94 13.35 20.62 4.65
C VAL A 94 13.25 22.06 4.19
N HIS A 95 14.40 22.69 3.83
CA HIS A 95 14.47 24.07 3.39
C HIS A 95 14.86 24.16 1.92
N ILE A 96 14.40 25.21 1.25
CA ILE A 96 14.78 25.49 -0.14
C ILE A 96 16.31 25.58 -0.23
N GLY A 97 16.90 24.87 -1.18
CA GLY A 97 18.33 24.76 -1.37
C GLY A 97 18.98 23.55 -0.69
N ASP A 98 18.25 22.83 0.19
CA ASP A 98 18.74 21.58 0.74
C ASP A 98 18.94 20.55 -0.37
N ARG A 99 19.91 19.66 -0.17
CA ARG A 99 20.17 18.52 -1.06
C ARG A 99 20.01 17.22 -0.29
N ILE A 100 19.00 16.46 -0.63
CA ILE A 100 18.60 15.26 0.10
C ILE A 100 18.44 14.08 -0.85
N SER A 101 18.79 12.87 -0.41
CA SER A 101 18.59 11.69 -1.23
C SER A 101 17.09 11.33 -1.35
N LEU A 102 16.69 10.77 -2.48
CA LEU A 102 15.33 10.25 -2.64
C LEU A 102 15.01 9.21 -1.55
N ARG A 103 16.01 8.43 -1.12
CA ARG A 103 15.91 7.48 0.00
C ARG A 103 15.48 8.17 1.29
N ASP A 104 16.13 9.26 1.66
CA ASP A 104 15.83 9.98 2.90
C ASP A 104 14.47 10.66 2.83
N LEU A 105 14.08 11.15 1.62
CA LEU A 105 12.71 11.65 1.39
C LEU A 105 11.67 10.55 1.59
N VAL A 106 11.92 9.31 1.09
CA VAL A 106 11.03 8.17 1.31
C VAL A 106 10.94 7.80 2.78
N TYR A 107 12.05 7.81 3.53
CA TYR A 107 12.03 7.63 4.97
C TYR A 107 11.24 8.74 5.68
N GLY A 108 11.48 9.99 5.32
CA GLY A 108 10.74 11.13 5.85
C GLY A 108 9.24 11.05 5.56
N LEU A 109 8.87 10.63 4.35
CA LEU A 109 7.49 10.35 3.94
C LEU A 109 6.83 9.33 4.86
N MET A 110 7.48 8.18 5.08
CA MET A 110 6.88 7.05 5.79
C MET A 110 6.94 7.21 7.31
N LEU A 111 8.03 7.72 7.87
CA LEU A 111 8.23 7.79 9.32
C LEU A 111 7.65 9.07 9.94
N ARG A 112 7.64 10.19 9.20
CA ARG A 112 7.15 11.49 9.66
C ARG A 112 5.86 11.92 8.98
N SER A 113 5.40 11.12 8.02
CA SER A 113 4.24 11.49 7.19
C SER A 113 4.43 12.84 6.48
N GLY A 114 5.69 13.14 6.04
CA GLY A 114 6.07 14.43 5.48
C GLY A 114 5.34 14.75 4.18
N ASN A 115 4.54 15.82 4.17
CA ASN A 115 3.86 16.29 2.96
C ASN A 115 4.83 17.00 2.02
N ASP A 116 5.84 17.71 2.56
CA ASP A 116 6.96 18.28 1.82
C ASP A 116 7.78 17.20 1.10
N ALA A 117 8.07 16.09 1.77
CA ALA A 117 8.70 14.94 1.14
C ALA A 117 7.83 14.36 0.01
N ALA A 118 6.50 14.28 0.19
CA ALA A 118 5.60 13.75 -0.83
C ALA A 118 5.65 14.54 -2.14
N VAL A 119 5.58 15.87 -2.07
CA VAL A 119 5.60 16.73 -3.28
C VAL A 119 6.98 16.73 -3.96
N LEU A 120 8.07 16.68 -3.18
CA LEU A 120 9.43 16.55 -3.73
C LEU A 120 9.65 15.20 -4.43
N ILE A 121 9.18 14.11 -3.83
CA ILE A 121 9.22 12.78 -4.46
C ILE A 121 8.44 12.79 -5.77
N ALA A 122 7.22 13.34 -5.77
CA ALA A 122 6.39 13.40 -6.96
C ALA A 122 7.10 14.15 -8.10
N LYS A 123 7.68 15.32 -7.82
CA LYS A 123 8.46 16.09 -8.79
C LYS A 123 9.71 15.34 -9.25
N ALA A 124 10.47 14.79 -8.32
CA ALA A 124 11.71 14.08 -8.64
C ALA A 124 11.48 12.85 -9.53
N VAL A 125 10.39 12.12 -9.32
CA VAL A 125 10.09 10.88 -10.04
C VAL A 125 9.41 11.13 -11.39
N SER A 126 8.51 12.12 -11.47
CA SER A 126 7.65 12.31 -12.65
C SER A 126 7.74 13.72 -13.27
N GLY A 127 8.58 14.59 -12.74
CA GLY A 127 8.75 15.97 -13.23
C GLY A 127 7.69 16.95 -12.73
N SER A 128 6.48 16.50 -12.39
CA SER A 128 5.42 17.31 -11.81
C SER A 128 4.53 16.49 -10.88
N ILE A 129 3.75 17.18 -10.02
CA ILE A 129 2.77 16.53 -9.15
C ILE A 129 1.66 15.89 -10.00
N GLU A 130 1.20 16.58 -11.04
CA GLU A 130 0.13 16.13 -11.90
C GLU A 130 0.50 14.84 -12.65
N ALA A 131 1.72 14.78 -13.20
CA ALA A 131 2.23 13.57 -13.85
C ALA A 131 2.40 12.41 -12.87
N PHE A 132 2.75 12.72 -11.61
CA PHE A 132 2.86 11.70 -10.57
C PHE A 132 1.49 11.16 -10.17
N VAL A 133 0.47 12.02 -10.05
CA VAL A 133 -0.92 11.61 -9.76
C VAL A 133 -1.45 10.70 -10.88
N GLN A 134 -1.15 11.01 -12.14
CA GLN A 134 -1.52 10.10 -13.25
C GLN A 134 -0.85 8.72 -13.06
N LYS A 135 0.43 8.69 -12.72
CA LYS A 135 1.15 7.44 -12.44
C LYS A 135 0.56 6.68 -11.23
N MET A 136 0.05 7.38 -10.21
CA MET A 136 -0.67 6.74 -9.10
C MET A 136 -1.96 6.08 -9.57
N ASN A 137 -2.74 6.74 -10.43
CA ASN A 137 -3.96 6.20 -10.99
C ASN A 137 -3.67 4.96 -11.87
N ASP A 138 -2.65 5.04 -12.72
CA ASP A 138 -2.25 3.92 -13.57
C ASP A 138 -1.77 2.71 -12.74
N LYS A 139 -1.13 2.96 -11.59
CA LYS A 139 -0.68 1.90 -10.69
C LYS A 139 -1.81 1.25 -9.91
N ALA A 140 -2.92 1.93 -9.72
CA ALA A 140 -4.08 1.45 -8.96
C ALA A 140 -4.99 0.52 -9.80
N LEU A 141 -4.84 0.48 -11.13
CA LEU A 141 -5.55 -0.39 -12.06
C LEU A 141 -4.88 -1.75 -12.18
#